data_65621a79c18c884647f131a2c8dcb352
#
_entry.id   65621a79c18c884647f131a2c8dcb352
#
_cell.length_a   1.000
_cell.length_b   1.000
_cell.length_c   1.000
_cell.angle_alpha   90.00
_cell.angle_beta   90.00
_cell.angle_gamma   90.00
#
_symmetry.space_group_name_H-M   'P 1'
#
loop_
_entity.id
_entity.type
_entity.pdbx_description
1 polymer ?
#
loop_
_entity_poly.entity_id
_entity_poly.type
_entity_poly.pdbx_seq_one_letter_code
_entity_poly.pdbx_strand_id
1 'polypeptide(L)'
;MTVIFHIEGGLGKHIMATALLKVIKKHHPKDNIHVVCAYPDVFKHNTAADHVHQNGQHGAFYKQYIKGKESKTKIYFADPYTQSDFILEQKHLLSIWANQWGLKYEGETPQIYLTQSEIDYFKPFYQTDKPILAIQPNGGPQNQGFNYSWTRDIPEPVVLKVVEEFKSTHSIVHIK
;
A
#
# COMPACT_ATOMS: atom_id res chain seq x y z
N MET A 1 11.27 -14.09 17.67
CA MET A 1 11.65 -12.66 17.75
C MET A 1 10.43 -11.81 17.40
N THR A 2 10.33 -10.58 17.85
CA THR A 2 9.30 -9.63 17.39
C THR A 2 9.83 -8.84 16.20
N VAL A 3 9.14 -8.86 15.10
CA VAL A 3 9.46 -8.09 13.91
C VAL A 3 8.40 -7.01 13.72
N ILE A 4 8.81 -5.76 13.61
CA ILE A 4 7.92 -4.62 13.43
C ILE A 4 8.17 -4.05 12.03
N PHE A 5 7.14 -4.03 11.22
CA PHE A 5 7.13 -3.34 9.93
C PHE A 5 6.29 -2.07 10.06
N HIS A 6 6.98 -0.92 10.13
CA HIS A 6 6.34 0.38 10.26
C HIS A 6 6.29 1.09 8.90
N ILE A 7 5.08 1.55 8.52
CA ILE A 7 4.82 2.17 7.23
C ILE A 7 4.12 3.51 7.45
N GLU A 8 4.70 4.55 6.88
CA GLU A 8 4.11 5.89 6.81
C GLU A 8 3.80 6.29 5.37
N GLY A 9 2.98 7.34 5.20
CA GLY A 9 2.62 7.88 3.90
C GLY A 9 1.21 7.48 3.43
N GLY A 10 0.94 7.66 2.14
CA GLY A 10 -0.39 7.47 1.55
C GLY A 10 -0.76 6.01 1.28
N LEU A 11 -2.03 5.80 0.89
CA LEU A 11 -2.61 4.49 0.61
C LEU A 11 -1.79 3.67 -0.42
N GLY A 12 -1.35 4.31 -1.51
CA GLY A 12 -0.55 3.62 -2.54
C GLY A 12 0.76 3.04 -2.00
N LYS A 13 1.43 3.75 -1.07
CA LYS A 13 2.64 3.24 -0.40
C LYS A 13 2.33 2.01 0.45
N HIS A 14 1.18 1.99 1.14
CA HIS A 14 0.74 0.83 1.93
C HIS A 14 0.42 -0.38 1.05
N ILE A 15 -0.23 -0.17 -0.08
CA ILE A 15 -0.49 -1.25 -1.06
C ILE A 15 0.84 -1.84 -1.55
N MET A 16 1.80 -1.00 -1.94
CA MET A 16 3.13 -1.47 -2.34
C MET A 16 3.86 -2.21 -1.21
N ALA A 17 3.72 -1.76 0.03
CA ALA A 17 4.32 -2.37 1.20
C ALA A 17 3.84 -3.80 1.47
N THR A 18 2.69 -4.22 0.95
CA THR A 18 2.24 -5.63 1.05
C THR A 18 3.20 -6.61 0.35
N ALA A 19 3.87 -6.17 -0.73
CA ALA A 19 4.92 -6.97 -1.36
C ALA A 19 6.15 -7.10 -0.45
N LEU A 20 6.55 -6.02 0.21
CA LEU A 20 7.69 -6.04 1.14
C LEU A 20 7.40 -6.85 2.41
N LEU A 21 6.15 -6.89 2.84
CA LEU A 21 5.75 -7.77 3.93
C LEU A 21 6.02 -9.26 3.59
N LYS A 22 5.81 -9.66 2.33
CA LYS A 22 6.17 -11.01 1.87
C LYS A 22 7.69 -11.23 1.93
N VAL A 23 8.49 -10.23 1.55
CA VAL A 23 9.96 -10.28 1.65
C VAL A 23 10.40 -10.43 3.11
N ILE A 24 9.81 -9.65 4.02
CA ILE A 24 10.08 -9.73 5.46
C ILE A 24 9.69 -11.11 5.99
N LYS A 25 8.52 -11.64 5.62
CA LYS A 25 8.06 -12.97 6.09
C LYS A 25 8.97 -14.10 5.62
N LYS A 26 9.53 -14.03 4.41
CA LYS A 26 10.55 -14.99 3.94
C LYS A 26 11.81 -14.99 4.81
N HIS A 27 12.25 -13.81 5.28
CA HIS A 27 13.42 -13.68 6.16
C HIS A 27 13.10 -14.05 7.61
N HIS A 28 11.85 -13.92 8.01
CA HIS A 28 11.37 -14.13 9.37
C HIS A 28 10.21 -15.14 9.42
N PRO A 29 10.39 -16.37 8.89
CA PRO A 29 9.28 -17.31 8.69
C PRO A 29 8.62 -17.78 10.01
N LYS A 30 9.37 -17.76 11.12
CA LYS A 30 8.92 -18.20 12.46
C LYS A 30 8.72 -17.06 13.44
N ASP A 31 9.01 -15.83 13.03
CA ASP A 31 8.90 -14.67 13.91
C ASP A 31 7.51 -14.05 13.85
N ASN A 32 7.14 -13.38 14.95
CA ASN A 32 5.86 -12.68 15.06
C ASN A 32 5.98 -11.30 14.42
N ILE A 33 5.25 -11.08 13.34
CA ILE A 33 5.31 -9.86 12.52
C ILE A 33 4.13 -8.94 12.85
N HIS A 34 4.48 -7.75 13.34
CA HIS A 34 3.56 -6.65 13.62
C HIS A 34 3.70 -5.60 12.52
N VAL A 35 2.61 -5.28 11.83
CA VAL A 35 2.52 -4.15 10.90
C VAL A 35 1.96 -2.95 11.65
N VAL A 36 2.65 -1.81 11.61
CA VAL A 36 2.21 -0.53 12.17
C VAL A 36 2.01 0.44 11.02
N CYS A 37 0.80 0.95 10.79
CA CYS A 37 0.47 1.66 9.57
C CYS A 37 -0.72 2.61 9.72
N ALA A 38 -0.87 3.55 8.76
CA ALA A 38 -2.00 4.47 8.70
C ALA A 38 -3.28 3.84 8.08
N TYR A 39 -3.12 2.79 7.27
CA TYR A 39 -4.21 2.12 6.54
C TYR A 39 -4.25 0.63 6.89
N PRO A 40 -4.71 0.24 8.09
CA PRO A 40 -4.70 -1.14 8.57
C PRO A 40 -5.53 -2.10 7.71
N ASP A 41 -6.60 -1.61 7.08
CA ASP A 41 -7.47 -2.44 6.22
C ASP A 41 -6.71 -3.05 5.02
N VAL A 42 -5.63 -2.41 4.55
CA VAL A 42 -4.76 -2.96 3.49
C VAL A 42 -4.13 -4.28 3.89
N PHE A 43 -3.92 -4.49 5.19
CA PHE A 43 -3.22 -5.67 5.74
C PHE A 43 -4.14 -6.64 6.49
N LYS A 44 -5.43 -6.31 6.65
CA LYS A 44 -6.39 -7.01 7.52
C LYS A 44 -6.44 -8.52 7.31
N HIS A 45 -6.35 -8.98 6.07
CA HIS A 45 -6.42 -10.41 5.73
C HIS A 45 -5.09 -10.95 5.19
N ASN A 46 -3.99 -10.22 5.40
CA ASN A 46 -2.68 -10.64 4.93
C ASN A 46 -2.04 -11.61 5.91
N THR A 47 -1.94 -12.89 5.52
CA THR A 47 -1.39 -13.96 6.37
C THR A 47 0.10 -13.83 6.68
N ALA A 48 0.82 -12.91 6.03
CA ALA A 48 2.21 -12.59 6.37
C ALA A 48 2.33 -11.65 7.57
N ALA A 49 1.23 -10.99 8.00
CA ALA A 49 1.15 -10.20 9.22
C ALA A 49 0.47 -11.03 10.33
N ASP A 50 1.10 -11.14 11.48
CA ASP A 50 0.47 -11.77 12.65
C ASP A 50 -0.41 -10.75 13.40
N HIS A 51 -0.03 -9.46 13.38
CA HIS A 51 -0.79 -8.37 13.98
C HIS A 51 -0.71 -7.11 13.12
N VAL A 52 -1.82 -6.36 13.07
CA VAL A 52 -1.90 -5.06 12.39
C VAL A 52 -2.33 -3.99 13.38
N HIS A 53 -1.59 -2.89 13.44
CA HIS A 53 -1.81 -1.78 14.37
C HIS A 53 -1.94 -0.47 13.60
N GLN A 54 -2.88 0.36 14.02
CA GLN A 54 -3.02 1.70 13.48
C GLN A 54 -1.98 2.65 14.07
N ASN A 55 -1.41 3.53 13.25
CA ASN A 55 -0.55 4.61 13.72
C ASN A 55 -1.28 5.50 14.74
N GLY A 56 -0.51 6.08 15.68
CA GLY A 56 -1.03 7.00 16.70
C GLY A 56 -1.08 6.43 18.11
N GLN A 57 -0.91 5.12 18.29
CA GLN A 57 -0.88 4.47 19.61
C GLN A 57 0.54 4.11 20.06
N HIS A 58 1.54 4.90 19.67
CA HIS A 58 2.96 4.57 19.83
C HIS A 58 3.38 4.28 21.27
N GLY A 59 2.86 5.04 22.25
CA GLY A 59 3.22 4.85 23.66
C GLY A 59 2.77 3.50 24.23
N ALA A 60 1.55 3.08 23.93
CA ALA A 60 1.02 1.79 24.34
C ALA A 60 1.74 0.64 23.63
N PHE A 61 1.91 0.77 22.29
CA PHE A 61 2.63 -0.18 21.47
C PHE A 61 4.06 -0.39 21.94
N TYR A 62 4.82 0.71 22.20
CA TYR A 62 6.18 0.63 22.72
C TYR A 62 6.24 -0.14 24.06
N LYS A 63 5.37 0.21 25.01
CA LYS A 63 5.34 -0.46 26.34
C LYS A 63 5.06 -1.94 26.20
N GLN A 64 4.16 -2.34 25.32
CA GLN A 64 3.71 -3.73 25.18
C GLN A 64 4.71 -4.61 24.42
N TYR A 65 5.28 -4.10 23.33
CA TYR A 65 6.00 -4.92 22.35
C TYR A 65 7.49 -4.68 22.30
N ILE A 66 7.98 -3.51 22.77
CA ILE A 66 9.39 -3.13 22.63
C ILE A 66 10.09 -3.03 23.99
N LYS A 67 9.51 -2.30 24.93
CA LYS A 67 10.15 -2.01 26.23
C LYS A 67 10.64 -3.28 26.94
N GLY A 68 11.95 -3.33 27.22
CA GLY A 68 12.60 -4.48 27.85
C GLY A 68 12.79 -5.71 26.95
N LYS A 69 12.51 -5.56 25.64
CA LYS A 69 12.65 -6.61 24.61
C LYS A 69 13.45 -6.12 23.40
N GLU A 70 14.18 -5.03 23.54
CA GLU A 70 14.86 -4.33 22.44
C GLU A 70 15.81 -5.28 21.69
N SER A 71 16.57 -6.10 22.41
CA SER A 71 17.49 -7.09 21.84
C SER A 71 16.80 -8.24 21.06
N LYS A 72 15.49 -8.41 21.25
CA LYS A 72 14.67 -9.43 20.59
C LYS A 72 13.67 -8.81 19.62
N THR A 73 13.84 -7.52 19.29
CA THR A 73 12.95 -6.78 18.40
C THR A 73 13.73 -6.26 17.18
N LYS A 74 13.23 -6.55 15.99
CA LYS A 74 13.74 -6.01 14.72
C LYS A 74 12.71 -5.05 14.15
N ILE A 75 13.14 -3.83 13.80
CA ILE A 75 12.27 -2.81 13.21
C ILE A 75 12.69 -2.58 11.77
N TYR A 76 11.73 -2.69 10.86
CA TYR A 76 11.83 -2.31 9.46
C TYR A 76 11.05 -1.02 9.26
N PHE A 77 11.79 0.07 9.15
CA PHE A 77 11.28 1.41 8.87
C PHE A 77 12.26 2.12 7.93
N ALA A 78 11.78 2.61 6.81
CA ALA A 78 12.58 3.38 5.86
C ALA A 78 11.70 4.17 4.89
N ASP A 79 12.25 5.22 4.31
CA ASP A 79 11.64 5.95 3.21
C ASP A 79 12.44 5.74 1.92
N PRO A 80 11.90 5.01 0.93
CA PRO A 80 12.61 4.73 -0.31
C PRO A 80 12.71 5.95 -1.24
N TYR A 81 11.84 6.95 -1.07
CA TYR A 81 11.77 8.12 -1.95
C TYR A 81 12.95 9.09 -1.78
N THR A 82 13.69 8.99 -0.68
CA THR A 82 14.88 9.81 -0.40
C THR A 82 16.17 9.20 -0.92
N GLN A 83 16.09 7.99 -1.49
CA GLN A 83 17.28 7.29 -1.98
C GLN A 83 17.69 7.79 -3.37
N SER A 84 19.02 7.89 -3.60
CA SER A 84 19.56 8.30 -4.90
C SER A 84 19.09 7.43 -6.06
N ASP A 85 19.02 6.11 -5.85
CA ASP A 85 18.54 5.17 -6.87
C ASP A 85 17.09 5.44 -7.29
N PHE A 86 16.24 5.98 -6.39
CA PHE A 86 14.89 6.42 -6.72
C PHE A 86 14.90 7.75 -7.47
N ILE A 87 15.63 8.74 -6.95
CA ILE A 87 15.72 10.10 -7.53
C ILE A 87 16.27 10.06 -8.96
N LEU A 88 17.22 9.16 -9.20
CA LEU A 88 17.86 8.97 -10.51
C LEU A 88 17.18 7.92 -11.38
N GLU A 89 16.02 7.39 -10.94
CA GLU A 89 15.23 6.37 -11.65
C GLU A 89 16.01 5.10 -12.05
N GLN A 90 17.01 4.71 -11.22
CA GLN A 90 17.93 3.63 -11.56
C GLN A 90 17.39 2.25 -11.20
N LYS A 91 16.46 2.15 -10.23
CA LYS A 91 15.94 0.88 -9.75
C LYS A 91 14.46 0.94 -9.44
N HIS A 92 13.82 -0.22 -9.46
CA HIS A 92 12.42 -0.34 -9.05
C HIS A 92 12.25 -0.02 -7.55
N LEU A 93 11.22 0.76 -7.19
CA LEU A 93 11.00 1.28 -5.84
C LEU A 93 10.98 0.19 -4.75
N LEU A 94 10.36 -0.96 -4.99
CA LEU A 94 10.34 -2.06 -4.02
C LEU A 94 11.74 -2.66 -3.78
N SER A 95 12.57 -2.72 -4.83
CA SER A 95 13.96 -3.16 -4.71
C SER A 95 14.77 -2.19 -3.85
N ILE A 96 14.62 -0.88 -4.10
CA ILE A 96 15.28 0.16 -3.31
C ILE A 96 14.89 0.04 -1.84
N TRP A 97 13.59 -0.11 -1.60
CA TRP A 97 13.04 -0.18 -0.23
C TRP A 97 13.56 -1.42 0.53
N ALA A 98 13.52 -2.61 -0.09
CA ALA A 98 14.08 -3.82 0.51
C ALA A 98 15.59 -3.71 0.77
N ASN A 99 16.34 -3.11 -0.18
CA ASN A 99 17.78 -2.94 -0.07
C ASN A 99 18.20 -2.08 1.13
N GLN A 100 17.38 -1.08 1.53
CA GLN A 100 17.65 -0.28 2.72
C GLN A 100 17.73 -1.12 4.00
N TRP A 101 17.14 -2.31 3.99
CA TRP A 101 17.14 -3.25 5.10
C TRP A 101 18.11 -4.42 4.92
N GLY A 102 18.85 -4.42 3.81
CA GLY A 102 19.70 -5.55 3.40
C GLY A 102 18.91 -6.78 2.97
N LEU A 103 17.62 -6.61 2.59
CA LEU A 103 16.78 -7.68 2.11
C LEU A 103 16.78 -7.73 0.58
N LYS A 104 16.71 -8.95 0.01
CA LYS A 104 16.61 -9.16 -1.43
C LYS A 104 15.15 -9.16 -1.86
N TYR A 105 14.78 -8.24 -2.75
CA TYR A 105 13.50 -8.26 -3.46
C TYR A 105 13.61 -9.17 -4.69
N GLU A 106 12.72 -10.13 -4.83
CA GLU A 106 12.74 -11.14 -5.90
C GLU A 106 11.54 -11.01 -6.86
N GLY A 107 10.86 -9.86 -6.86
CA GLY A 107 9.71 -9.62 -7.73
C GLY A 107 8.36 -9.91 -7.06
N GLU A 108 8.30 -9.90 -5.73
CA GLU A 108 7.06 -10.01 -4.99
C GLU A 108 6.07 -8.93 -5.43
N THR A 109 4.85 -9.33 -5.75
CA THR A 109 3.80 -8.40 -6.19
C THR A 109 2.96 -7.91 -5.03
N PRO A 110 2.55 -6.62 -5.03
CA PRO A 110 1.55 -6.11 -4.10
C PRO A 110 0.24 -6.88 -4.19
N GLN A 111 -0.40 -7.12 -3.05
CA GLN A 111 -1.64 -7.85 -3.00
C GLN A 111 -2.50 -7.42 -1.83
N ILE A 112 -3.78 -7.15 -2.09
CA ILE A 112 -4.83 -6.96 -1.09
C ILE A 112 -5.66 -8.24 -1.06
N TYR A 113 -5.94 -8.74 0.14
CA TYR A 113 -6.77 -9.93 0.34
C TYR A 113 -8.16 -9.49 0.77
N LEU A 114 -9.16 -9.99 0.08
CA LEU A 114 -10.58 -9.79 0.41
C LEU A 114 -11.19 -11.11 0.83
N THR A 115 -12.11 -11.06 1.77
CA THR A 115 -12.95 -12.20 2.11
C THR A 115 -14.02 -12.41 1.04
N GLN A 116 -14.55 -13.64 0.94
CA GLN A 116 -15.65 -13.91 0.03
C GLN A 116 -16.88 -13.04 0.32
N SER A 117 -17.17 -12.77 1.60
CA SER A 117 -18.27 -11.87 1.99
C SER A 117 -18.08 -10.43 1.54
N GLU A 118 -16.84 -9.90 1.55
CA GLU A 118 -16.53 -8.56 1.01
C GLU A 118 -16.71 -8.55 -0.51
N ILE A 119 -16.25 -9.58 -1.20
CA ILE A 119 -16.42 -9.71 -2.66
C ILE A 119 -17.92 -9.79 -3.00
N ASP A 120 -18.68 -10.63 -2.32
CA ASP A 120 -20.11 -10.81 -2.57
C ASP A 120 -20.93 -9.57 -2.25
N TYR A 121 -20.53 -8.81 -1.21
CA TYR A 121 -21.16 -7.52 -0.88
C TYR A 121 -21.03 -6.49 -2.00
N PHE A 122 -19.83 -6.39 -2.59
CA PHE A 122 -19.58 -5.40 -3.64
C PHE A 122 -19.99 -5.85 -5.05
N LYS A 123 -20.09 -7.16 -5.28
CA LYS A 123 -20.41 -7.72 -6.59
C LYS A 123 -21.64 -7.11 -7.27
N PRO A 124 -22.79 -6.88 -6.59
CA PRO A 124 -23.96 -6.26 -7.22
C PRO A 124 -23.71 -4.85 -7.74
N PHE A 125 -22.79 -4.08 -7.14
CA PHE A 125 -22.47 -2.71 -7.57
C PHE A 125 -21.66 -2.66 -8.86
N TYR A 126 -20.97 -3.76 -9.20
CA TYR A 126 -20.09 -3.86 -10.36
C TYR A 126 -20.52 -4.96 -11.34
N GLN A 127 -21.70 -5.54 -11.14
CA GLN A 127 -22.24 -6.52 -12.08
C GLN A 127 -22.78 -5.79 -13.29
N THR A 128 -22.06 -5.87 -14.41
CA THR A 128 -22.43 -5.23 -15.68
C THR A 128 -22.24 -6.21 -16.82
N ASP A 129 -23.02 -6.05 -17.88
CA ASP A 129 -22.90 -6.85 -19.11
C ASP A 129 -21.68 -6.46 -19.96
N LYS A 130 -21.03 -5.36 -19.59
CA LYS A 130 -19.86 -4.81 -20.29
C LYS A 130 -18.62 -4.87 -19.39
N PRO A 131 -17.42 -4.94 -19.96
CA PRO A 131 -16.19 -4.73 -19.20
C PRO A 131 -16.20 -3.40 -18.45
N ILE A 132 -15.59 -3.35 -17.27
CA ILE A 132 -15.49 -2.14 -16.46
C ILE A 132 -14.24 -1.37 -16.86
N LEU A 133 -14.39 -0.07 -17.11
CA LEU A 133 -13.30 0.88 -17.20
C LEU A 133 -13.34 1.79 -15.97
N ALA A 134 -12.41 1.60 -15.03
CA ALA A 134 -12.26 2.45 -13.86
C ALA A 134 -11.32 3.62 -14.17
N ILE A 135 -11.76 4.86 -13.92
CA ILE A 135 -10.99 6.07 -14.16
C ILE A 135 -10.87 6.83 -12.85
N GLN A 136 -9.63 7.10 -12.41
CA GLN A 136 -9.32 8.01 -11.31
C GLN A 136 -8.55 9.22 -11.87
N PRO A 137 -9.25 10.33 -12.18
CA PRO A 137 -8.61 11.46 -12.83
C PRO A 137 -7.79 12.34 -11.89
N ASN A 138 -8.02 12.25 -10.58
CA ASN A 138 -7.41 13.13 -9.58
C ASN A 138 -6.29 12.44 -8.80
N GLY A 139 -5.17 13.13 -8.62
CA GLY A 139 -3.97 12.60 -7.97
C GLY A 139 -3.95 12.64 -6.44
N GLY A 140 -5.03 13.10 -5.79
CA GLY A 140 -5.15 13.15 -4.32
C GLY A 140 -6.14 14.21 -3.83
N PRO A 141 -6.33 14.33 -2.50
CA PRO A 141 -7.30 15.27 -1.93
C PRO A 141 -6.89 16.72 -2.19
N GLN A 142 -7.82 17.52 -2.69
CA GLN A 142 -7.59 18.92 -3.05
C GLN A 142 -7.56 19.90 -1.85
N ASN A 143 -7.77 19.41 -0.62
CA ASN A 143 -8.05 20.26 0.56
C ASN A 143 -6.84 20.52 1.46
N GLN A 144 -5.62 20.18 1.07
CA GLN A 144 -4.43 20.49 1.84
C GLN A 144 -3.69 21.67 1.20
N GLY A 145 -3.34 22.70 1.99
CA GLY A 145 -2.83 24.00 1.56
C GLY A 145 -1.55 24.02 0.69
N PHE A 146 -0.94 22.87 0.41
CA PHE A 146 0.04 22.65 -0.64
C PHE A 146 -0.44 21.49 -1.50
N ASN A 147 -1.20 21.80 -2.52
CA ASN A 147 -1.75 20.79 -3.42
C ASN A 147 -0.84 20.61 -4.64
N TYR A 148 0.05 19.61 -4.60
CA TYR A 148 0.80 19.16 -5.77
C TYR A 148 0.06 18.05 -6.56
N SER A 149 -1.21 17.79 -6.26
CA SER A 149 -1.97 16.74 -6.93
C SER A 149 -2.18 17.04 -8.42
N TRP A 150 -2.22 18.33 -8.79
CA TRP A 150 -2.36 18.75 -10.19
C TRP A 150 -1.29 18.16 -11.13
N THR A 151 -0.09 17.83 -10.61
CA THR A 151 0.96 17.16 -11.40
C THR A 151 0.62 15.72 -11.75
N ARG A 152 -0.39 15.15 -11.11
CA ARG A 152 -0.88 13.77 -11.30
C ARG A 152 -2.32 13.73 -11.77
N ASP A 153 -2.95 14.88 -11.93
CA ASP A 153 -4.32 14.97 -12.44
C ASP A 153 -4.32 14.75 -13.95
N ILE A 154 -5.29 13.97 -14.43
CA ILE A 154 -5.53 13.83 -15.86
C ILE A 154 -6.36 15.04 -16.30
N PRO A 155 -5.93 15.81 -17.31
CA PRO A 155 -6.70 16.95 -17.79
C PRO A 155 -8.12 16.55 -18.18
N GLU A 156 -9.12 17.31 -17.76
CA GLU A 156 -10.53 17.02 -18.00
C GLU A 156 -10.86 16.72 -19.48
N PRO A 157 -10.34 17.45 -20.48
CA PRO A 157 -10.59 17.13 -21.89
C PRO A 157 -10.09 15.74 -22.30
N VAL A 158 -9.03 15.22 -21.64
CA VAL A 158 -8.51 13.86 -21.88
C VAL A 158 -9.46 12.84 -21.29
N VAL A 159 -9.93 13.06 -20.03
CA VAL A 159 -10.91 12.20 -19.37
C VAL A 159 -12.18 12.09 -20.21
N LEU A 160 -12.70 13.23 -20.69
CA LEU A 160 -13.91 13.27 -21.52
C LEU A 160 -13.75 12.49 -22.82
N LYS A 161 -12.58 12.59 -23.49
CA LYS A 161 -12.28 11.80 -24.70
C LYS A 161 -12.25 10.31 -24.41
N VAL A 162 -11.63 9.89 -23.32
CA VAL A 162 -11.58 8.48 -22.90
C VAL A 162 -12.99 7.96 -22.61
N VAL A 163 -13.80 8.72 -21.86
CA VAL A 163 -15.18 8.35 -21.58
C VAL A 163 -16.00 8.21 -22.88
N GLU A 164 -15.89 9.17 -23.79
CA GLU A 164 -16.62 9.16 -25.05
C GLU A 164 -16.26 7.95 -25.92
N GLU A 165 -14.97 7.60 -25.99
CA GLU A 165 -14.47 6.46 -26.77
C GLU A 165 -14.98 5.13 -26.23
N PHE A 166 -15.04 4.97 -24.91
CA PHE A 166 -15.31 3.67 -24.28
C PHE A 166 -16.75 3.49 -23.78
N LYS A 167 -17.57 4.53 -23.64
CA LYS A 167 -18.93 4.44 -23.06
C LYS A 167 -19.86 3.46 -23.78
N SER A 168 -19.65 3.19 -25.07
CA SER A 168 -20.46 2.24 -25.83
C SER A 168 -20.10 0.78 -25.55
N THR A 169 -18.84 0.51 -25.22
CA THR A 169 -18.27 -0.84 -25.04
C THR A 169 -17.98 -1.20 -23.60
N HIS A 170 -17.85 -0.20 -22.69
CA HIS A 170 -17.50 -0.38 -21.29
C HIS A 170 -18.52 0.29 -20.36
N SER A 171 -18.62 -0.25 -19.15
CA SER A 171 -19.24 0.45 -18.02
C SER A 171 -18.18 1.32 -17.36
N ILE A 172 -18.42 2.64 -17.34
CA ILE A 172 -17.44 3.61 -16.81
C ILE A 172 -17.65 3.78 -15.30
N VAL A 173 -16.61 3.58 -14.51
CA VAL A 173 -16.58 3.82 -13.06
C VAL A 173 -15.62 4.97 -12.78
N HIS A 174 -16.15 6.08 -12.25
CA HIS A 174 -15.35 7.21 -11.82
C HIS A 174 -14.99 7.07 -10.34
N ILE A 175 -13.70 6.95 -10.03
CA ILE A 175 -13.17 6.90 -8.67
C ILE A 175 -12.84 8.34 -8.24
N LYS A 176 -13.43 8.77 -7.12
CA LYS A 176 -13.23 10.11 -6.53
C LYS A 176 -12.25 10.06 -5.37
#